data_e0ad76225af7a2417e204bc46b3f8ec8
#
_entry.id   e0ad76225af7a2417e204bc46b3f8ec8
#
_cell.length_a   1.000
_cell.length_b   1.000
_cell.length_c   1.000
_cell.angle_alpha   90.00
_cell.angle_beta   90.00
_cell.angle_gamma   90.00
#
_symmetry.space_group_name_H-M   'P 1'
#
loop_
_entity.id
_entity.type
_entity.pdbx_description
1 polymer ?
#
loop_
_entity_poly.entity_id
_entity_poly.type
_entity_poly.pdbx_seq_one_letter_code
_entity_poly.pdbx_strand_id
1 'polypeptide(L)'
;MKLKNRIIQLCVLTGGILLFPSCNDFLDREPLDQVTPESYFQNADHLAAYSISKYQNLFSTHSGFSAGTVNNDGATDNMVSGGSSGSGLQNYYTKAANDNWDFSFFRYCNYFFEKVLPKYEAGEISGNADDVKHYIGEMYFIRAWKYFQKLRMYGDYPIITEVL
;
A
#
# COMPACT_ATOMS: atom_id res chain seq x y z
N MET A 1 -25.68 56.10 -36.92
CA MET A 1 -25.49 54.76 -37.56
C MET A 1 -24.14 54.11 -37.25
N LYS A 2 -23.02 54.82 -37.28
CA LYS A 2 -21.66 54.25 -37.10
C LYS A 2 -21.41 53.61 -35.67
N LEU A 3 -21.97 54.22 -34.60
CA LEU A 3 -21.77 53.76 -33.24
C LEU A 3 -22.51 52.44 -32.96
N LYS A 4 -23.74 52.31 -33.44
CA LYS A 4 -24.57 51.11 -33.28
C LYS A 4 -23.93 49.88 -33.95
N ASN A 5 -23.34 50.06 -35.14
CA ASN A 5 -22.64 48.96 -35.83
C ASN A 5 -21.33 48.54 -35.12
N ARG A 6 -20.62 49.46 -34.46
CA ARG A 6 -19.43 49.11 -33.68
C ARG A 6 -19.77 48.34 -32.42
N ILE A 7 -20.88 48.67 -31.75
CA ILE A 7 -21.36 47.92 -30.57
C ILE A 7 -21.77 46.49 -30.95
N ILE A 8 -22.49 46.32 -32.08
CA ILE A 8 -22.87 45.02 -32.58
C ILE A 8 -21.63 44.19 -32.96
N GLN A 9 -20.62 44.78 -33.60
CA GLN A 9 -19.38 44.08 -33.93
C GLN A 9 -18.61 43.67 -32.66
N LEU A 10 -18.60 44.50 -31.62
CA LEU A 10 -17.95 44.19 -30.35
C LEU A 10 -18.67 43.01 -29.62
N CYS A 11 -20.01 43.01 -29.61
CA CYS A 11 -20.80 41.92 -29.03
C CYS A 11 -20.64 40.60 -29.77
N VAL A 12 -20.51 40.60 -31.10
CA VAL A 12 -20.24 39.40 -31.89
C VAL A 12 -18.83 38.87 -31.64
N LEU A 13 -17.85 39.74 -31.49
CA LEU A 13 -16.47 39.36 -31.19
C LEU A 13 -16.33 38.75 -29.78
N THR A 14 -16.97 39.38 -28.76
CA THR A 14 -16.97 38.85 -27.39
C THR A 14 -17.81 37.58 -27.23
N GLY A 15 -18.95 37.46 -27.94
CA GLY A 15 -19.78 36.23 -27.94
C GLY A 15 -19.09 35.04 -28.60
N GLY A 16 -18.27 35.29 -29.62
CA GLY A 16 -17.48 34.23 -30.27
C GLY A 16 -16.38 33.60 -29.41
N ILE A 17 -15.82 34.38 -28.47
CA ILE A 17 -14.75 33.90 -27.58
C ILE A 17 -15.29 32.97 -26.47
N LEU A 18 -16.57 33.08 -26.11
CA LEU A 18 -17.21 32.29 -25.05
C LEU A 18 -17.68 30.89 -25.52
N LEU A 19 -17.58 30.60 -26.81
CA LEU A 19 -18.05 29.30 -27.38
C LEU A 19 -16.94 28.28 -27.61
N PHE A 20 -15.72 28.53 -27.15
CA PHE A 20 -14.70 27.49 -27.17
C PHE A 20 -15.03 26.51 -26.04
N PRO A 21 -15.50 25.29 -26.34
CA PRO A 21 -15.60 24.24 -25.33
C PRO A 21 -14.18 23.99 -24.82
N SER A 22 -13.94 24.26 -23.54
CA SER A 22 -12.72 23.87 -22.87
C SER A 22 -12.63 22.36 -23.03
N CYS A 23 -11.66 21.88 -23.79
CA CYS A 23 -11.38 20.46 -23.91
C CYS A 23 -10.81 19.95 -22.58
N ASN A 24 -11.65 19.57 -21.65
CA ASN A 24 -11.25 18.92 -20.40
C ASN A 24 -10.60 17.56 -20.68
N ASP A 25 -11.01 16.88 -21.72
CA ASP A 25 -10.52 15.55 -22.14
C ASP A 25 -9.02 15.52 -22.49
N PHE A 26 -8.41 16.67 -22.77
CA PHE A 26 -6.97 16.73 -23.08
C PHE A 26 -6.09 16.76 -21.82
N LEU A 27 -6.62 17.25 -20.71
CA LEU A 27 -5.89 17.37 -19.44
C LEU A 27 -6.07 16.14 -18.54
N ASP A 28 -7.15 15.39 -18.71
CA ASP A 28 -7.49 14.21 -17.92
C ASP A 28 -7.00 12.90 -18.57
N ARG A 29 -5.92 12.94 -19.33
CA ARG A 29 -5.30 11.73 -19.84
C ARG A 29 -4.55 11.01 -18.72
N GLU A 30 -4.99 9.82 -18.40
CA GLU A 30 -4.21 8.90 -17.59
C GLU A 30 -2.85 8.65 -18.24
N PRO A 31 -1.74 8.67 -17.46
CA PRO A 31 -0.42 8.34 -18.01
C PRO A 31 -0.44 6.92 -18.59
N LEU A 32 -0.08 6.77 -19.84
CA LEU A 32 -0.06 5.48 -20.54
C LEU A 32 1.06 4.55 -20.06
N ASP A 33 2.03 5.07 -19.34
CA ASP A 33 3.21 4.40 -18.83
C ASP A 33 3.15 4.09 -17.33
N GLN A 34 2.08 4.49 -16.66
CA GLN A 34 1.87 4.24 -15.24
C GLN A 34 0.55 3.50 -15.01
N VAL A 35 0.63 2.44 -14.23
CA VAL A 35 -0.56 1.72 -13.80
C VAL A 35 -1.27 2.54 -12.73
N THR A 36 -2.46 3.06 -13.06
CA THR A 36 -3.27 3.79 -12.07
C THR A 36 -3.98 2.82 -11.14
N PRO A 37 -4.37 3.25 -9.93
CA PRO A 37 -5.14 2.41 -9.01
C PRO A 37 -6.46 1.90 -9.59
N GLU A 38 -7.07 2.70 -10.46
CA GLU A 38 -8.32 2.37 -11.15
C GLU A 38 -8.14 1.24 -12.15
N SER A 39 -6.99 1.22 -12.85
CA SER A 39 -6.65 0.21 -13.86
C SER A 39 -5.98 -1.04 -13.27
N TYR A 40 -5.48 -0.98 -12.04
CA TYR A 40 -4.79 -2.11 -11.40
C TYR A 40 -5.84 -3.07 -10.83
N PHE A 41 -6.20 -3.38 -9.89
CA PHE A 41 -7.07 -4.36 -9.21
C PHE A 41 -8.31 -4.81 -10.02
N GLN A 42 -8.13 -5.23 -11.28
CA GLN A 42 -9.22 -5.64 -12.17
C GLN A 42 -9.40 -7.16 -12.28
N ASN A 43 -8.42 -7.94 -11.87
CA ASN A 43 -8.44 -9.39 -11.98
C ASN A 43 -7.69 -10.07 -10.83
N ALA A 44 -7.90 -11.38 -10.67
CA ALA A 44 -7.27 -12.19 -9.63
C ALA A 44 -5.74 -12.15 -9.69
N ASP A 45 -5.13 -12.08 -10.88
CA ASP A 45 -3.67 -12.05 -11.05
C ASP A 45 -3.06 -10.75 -10.49
N HIS A 46 -3.78 -9.62 -10.63
CA HIS A 46 -3.34 -8.36 -10.02
C HIS A 46 -3.35 -8.44 -8.49
N LEU A 47 -4.36 -9.10 -7.90
CA LEU A 47 -4.43 -9.32 -6.47
C LEU A 47 -3.28 -10.22 -6.00
N ALA A 48 -3.02 -11.31 -6.74
CA ALA A 48 -1.91 -12.21 -6.51
C ALA A 48 -0.57 -11.48 -6.51
N ALA A 49 -0.29 -10.72 -7.56
CA ALA A 49 0.97 -9.99 -7.70
C ALA A 49 1.17 -8.99 -6.56
N TYR A 50 0.09 -8.35 -6.10
CA TYR A 50 0.14 -7.40 -4.99
C TYR A 50 0.45 -8.09 -3.67
N SER A 51 -0.24 -9.18 -3.32
CA SER A 51 -0.02 -9.92 -2.06
C SER A 51 1.35 -10.58 -2.01
N ILE A 52 1.76 -11.29 -3.07
CA ILE A 52 3.03 -12.01 -3.16
C ILE A 52 4.24 -11.07 -3.05
N SER A 53 4.12 -9.83 -3.54
CA SER A 53 5.21 -8.83 -3.45
C SER A 53 5.69 -8.56 -2.02
N LYS A 54 4.89 -8.89 -1.00
CA LYS A 54 5.20 -8.66 0.42
C LYS A 54 5.74 -9.88 1.16
N TYR A 55 5.76 -11.05 0.54
CA TYR A 55 6.20 -12.28 1.20
C TYR A 55 7.63 -12.21 1.71
N GLN A 56 8.55 -11.63 0.94
CA GLN A 56 9.94 -11.47 1.35
C GLN A 56 10.11 -10.64 2.62
N ASN A 57 9.17 -9.72 2.88
CA ASN A 57 9.20 -8.85 4.07
C ASN A 57 8.49 -9.47 5.28
N LEU A 58 7.78 -10.59 5.08
CA LEU A 58 7.00 -11.25 6.12
C LEU A 58 7.71 -12.43 6.74
N PHE A 59 8.39 -13.19 5.91
CA PHE A 59 9.00 -14.46 6.30
C PHE A 59 10.51 -14.37 6.21
N SER A 60 11.17 -14.86 7.25
CA SER A 60 12.63 -15.00 7.24
C SER A 60 13.02 -16.01 6.15
N THR A 61 13.86 -15.58 5.23
CA THR A 61 14.44 -16.47 4.23
C THR A 61 15.74 -17.07 4.75
N HIS A 62 15.98 -18.33 4.46
CA HIS A 62 17.27 -18.96 4.73
C HIS A 62 18.25 -18.55 3.65
N SER A 63 19.31 -17.84 4.01
CA SER A 63 20.45 -17.55 3.12
C SER A 63 21.71 -18.15 3.71
N GLY A 64 22.24 -19.17 3.08
CA GLY A 64 23.46 -19.85 3.50
C GLY A 64 23.32 -20.55 4.86
N PHE A 65 24.35 -20.42 5.71
CA PHE A 65 24.36 -20.96 7.09
C PHE A 65 23.53 -20.15 8.09
N SER A 66 23.00 -19.02 7.69
CA SER A 66 22.11 -18.21 8.51
C SER A 66 20.71 -18.82 8.48
N ALA A 67 20.44 -19.70 9.40
CA ALA A 67 19.14 -20.35 9.57
C ALA A 67 18.17 -19.37 10.25
N GLY A 68 17.66 -18.38 9.54
CA GLY A 68 16.66 -17.39 9.90
C GLY A 68 16.15 -17.35 11.34
N THR A 69 15.38 -18.34 11.75
CA THR A 69 14.83 -18.46 13.12
C THR A 69 15.84 -18.84 14.18
N VAL A 70 16.92 -19.57 13.83
CA VAL A 70 17.96 -19.97 14.82
C VAL A 70 18.73 -18.77 15.33
N ASN A 71 18.93 -17.74 14.50
CA ASN A 71 19.57 -16.49 14.95
C ASN A 71 18.76 -15.72 15.99
N ASN A 72 17.45 -15.99 16.08
CA ASN A 72 16.62 -15.37 17.10
C ASN A 72 16.92 -15.91 18.52
N ASP A 73 17.47 -17.11 18.63
CA ASP A 73 17.87 -17.67 19.93
C ASP A 73 19.08 -16.93 20.53
N GLY A 74 19.89 -16.26 19.69
CA GLY A 74 20.96 -15.37 20.16
C GLY A 74 20.48 -14.15 20.93
N ALA A 75 19.20 -13.82 20.85
CA ALA A 75 18.55 -12.75 21.62
C ALA A 75 17.79 -13.28 22.86
N THR A 76 17.91 -14.55 23.15
CA THR A 76 17.29 -15.23 24.30
C THR A 76 18.36 -15.75 25.25
N ASP A 77 17.95 -16.30 26.39
CA ASP A 77 18.82 -16.98 27.35
C ASP A 77 19.21 -18.40 26.91
N ASN A 78 18.65 -18.91 25.82
CA ASN A 78 18.92 -20.24 25.30
C ASN A 78 20.24 -20.36 24.54
N MET A 79 20.79 -19.27 24.02
CA MET A 79 22.00 -19.29 23.22
C MET A 79 22.91 -18.11 23.55
N VAL A 80 24.16 -18.39 23.93
CA VAL A 80 25.20 -17.37 24.06
C VAL A 80 25.99 -17.34 22.76
N SER A 81 25.94 -16.25 22.04
CA SER A 81 26.80 -16.04 20.87
C SER A 81 28.27 -15.86 21.32
N GLY A 82 29.20 -16.58 20.69
CA GLY A 82 30.62 -16.57 21.04
C GLY A 82 31.37 -15.25 20.78
N GLY A 83 30.69 -14.21 20.40
CA GLY A 83 31.21 -12.84 20.30
C GLY A 83 30.96 -12.12 21.62
N SER A 84 32.01 -11.59 22.16
CA SER A 84 32.13 -10.95 23.50
C SER A 84 31.30 -9.68 23.75
N SER A 85 30.27 -9.43 23.01
CA SER A 85 29.25 -8.46 23.39
C SER A 85 28.28 -9.17 24.31
N GLY A 86 28.42 -9.02 25.59
CA GLY A 86 27.60 -9.58 26.66
C GLY A 86 26.13 -9.13 26.63
N SER A 87 25.54 -9.12 25.44
CA SER A 87 24.17 -8.74 25.20
C SER A 87 23.17 -9.85 25.51
N GLY A 88 23.63 -11.09 25.66
CA GLY A 88 22.74 -12.21 25.93
C GLY A 88 22.08 -12.18 27.31
N LEU A 89 22.72 -11.62 28.32
CA LEU A 89 22.19 -11.56 29.69
C LEU A 89 21.77 -10.14 30.13
N GLN A 90 22.02 -9.13 29.31
CA GLN A 90 21.74 -7.73 29.63
C GLN A 90 20.95 -6.99 28.54
N ASN A 91 20.41 -7.67 27.57
CA ASN A 91 19.41 -7.05 26.70
C ASN A 91 18.09 -6.91 27.46
N TYR A 92 18.15 -6.19 28.54
CA TYR A 92 16.98 -5.41 28.88
C TYR A 92 16.65 -4.59 27.65
N TYR A 93 15.47 -4.75 27.13
CA TYR A 93 14.92 -3.90 26.10
C TYR A 93 15.04 -2.45 26.56
N THR A 94 16.23 -1.88 26.40
CA THR A 94 16.37 -0.44 26.46
C THR A 94 15.53 0.02 25.29
N LYS A 95 14.45 0.68 25.60
CA LYS A 95 13.60 1.35 24.63
C LYS A 95 14.53 2.12 23.69
N ALA A 96 14.83 1.51 22.55
CA ALA A 96 15.74 2.12 21.60
C ALA A 96 15.08 3.42 21.14
N ALA A 97 15.84 4.50 21.13
CA ALA A 97 15.39 5.80 20.67
C ALA A 97 14.95 5.79 19.18
N ASN A 98 15.19 4.70 18.48
CA ASN A 98 14.81 4.44 17.10
C ASN A 98 13.72 3.37 17.05
N ASP A 99 12.61 3.64 17.68
CA ASP A 99 11.45 2.78 17.59
C ASP A 99 10.96 2.83 16.15
N ASN A 100 11.00 1.69 15.49
CA ASN A 100 10.44 1.49 14.14
C ASN A 100 8.90 1.55 14.20
N TRP A 101 8.38 2.71 14.55
CA TRP A 101 6.97 3.06 14.43
C TRP A 101 6.60 3.29 12.95
N ASP A 102 6.99 2.33 12.12
CA ASP A 102 6.72 2.37 10.71
C ASP A 102 5.37 1.72 10.40
N PHE A 103 4.46 2.55 9.91
CA PHE A 103 3.12 2.13 9.50
C PHE A 103 3.00 1.91 7.99
N SER A 104 4.08 2.02 7.23
CA SER A 104 4.06 1.90 5.77
C SER A 104 3.50 0.56 5.29
N PHE A 105 3.79 -0.51 6.01
CA PHE A 105 3.26 -1.85 5.69
C PHE A 105 1.75 -1.94 5.92
N PHE A 106 1.25 -1.34 6.99
CA PHE A 106 -0.20 -1.31 7.28
C PHE A 106 -0.93 -0.43 6.29
N ARG A 107 -0.35 0.72 5.91
CA ARG A 107 -0.85 1.57 4.83
C ARG A 107 -0.99 0.79 3.52
N TYR A 108 0.01 -0.01 3.17
CA TYR A 108 -0.03 -0.89 2.00
C TYR A 108 -1.21 -1.87 2.03
N CYS A 109 -1.44 -2.54 3.17
CA CYS A 109 -2.56 -3.45 3.33
C CYS A 109 -3.91 -2.71 3.30
N ASN A 110 -4.01 -1.58 3.99
CA ASN A 110 -5.25 -0.79 4.05
C ASN A 110 -5.61 -0.21 2.68
N TYR A 111 -4.62 0.24 1.91
CA TYR A 111 -4.81 0.68 0.54
C TYR A 111 -5.40 -0.44 -0.35
N PHE A 112 -4.89 -1.66 -0.21
CA PHE A 112 -5.47 -2.81 -0.91
C PHE A 112 -6.95 -2.97 -0.57
N PHE A 113 -7.30 -2.97 0.72
CA PHE A 113 -8.69 -3.14 1.13
C PHE A 113 -9.59 -2.00 0.67
N GLU A 114 -9.11 -0.76 0.75
CA GLU A 114 -9.86 0.41 0.26
C GLU A 114 -10.21 0.30 -1.23
N LYS A 115 -9.28 -0.20 -2.05
CA LYS A 115 -9.49 -0.28 -3.50
C LYS A 115 -10.16 -1.57 -3.96
N VAL A 116 -9.91 -2.69 -3.26
CA VAL A 116 -10.37 -4.02 -3.69
C VAL A 116 -11.76 -4.37 -3.16
N LEU A 117 -12.05 -4.06 -1.89
CA LEU A 117 -13.32 -4.48 -1.30
C LEU A 117 -14.55 -3.94 -2.03
N PRO A 118 -14.63 -2.65 -2.41
CA PRO A 118 -15.76 -2.13 -3.15
C PRO A 118 -15.91 -2.81 -4.53
N LYS A 119 -14.79 -3.06 -5.23
CA LYS A 119 -14.81 -3.76 -6.52
C LYS A 119 -15.25 -5.22 -6.37
N TYR A 120 -14.82 -5.87 -5.30
CA TYR A 120 -15.23 -7.24 -5.02
C TYR A 120 -16.73 -7.34 -4.73
N GLU A 121 -17.27 -6.44 -3.91
CA GLU A 121 -18.70 -6.37 -3.59
C GLU A 121 -19.56 -6.04 -4.83
N ALA A 122 -19.04 -5.21 -5.73
CA ALA A 122 -19.68 -4.89 -7.01
C ALA A 122 -19.54 -6.00 -8.07
N GLY A 123 -18.71 -7.03 -7.83
CA GLY A 123 -18.45 -8.10 -8.80
C GLY A 123 -17.62 -7.65 -10.00
N GLU A 124 -16.83 -6.59 -9.87
CA GLU A 124 -16.04 -5.98 -10.95
C GLU A 124 -14.67 -6.65 -11.17
N ILE A 125 -14.25 -7.54 -10.25
CA ILE A 125 -12.97 -8.24 -10.35
C ILE A 125 -13.15 -9.52 -11.17
N SER A 126 -12.48 -9.57 -12.32
CA SER A 126 -12.52 -10.73 -13.20
C SER A 126 -11.62 -11.87 -12.72
N GLY A 127 -11.90 -13.08 -13.18
CA GLY A 127 -11.16 -14.30 -12.85
C GLY A 127 -11.97 -15.29 -12.03
N ASN A 128 -11.29 -16.28 -11.45
CA ASN A 128 -11.94 -17.28 -10.61
C ASN A 128 -12.33 -16.63 -9.26
N ALA A 129 -13.60 -16.77 -8.88
CA ALA A 129 -14.13 -16.19 -7.64
C ALA A 129 -13.42 -16.73 -6.36
N ASP A 130 -12.98 -17.98 -6.40
CA ASP A 130 -12.25 -18.56 -5.26
C ASP A 130 -10.84 -18.00 -5.13
N ASP A 131 -10.16 -17.71 -6.26
CA ASP A 131 -8.85 -17.06 -6.26
C ASP A 131 -8.95 -15.61 -5.76
N VAL A 132 -9.97 -14.88 -6.17
CA VAL A 132 -10.22 -13.51 -5.68
C VAL A 132 -10.41 -13.51 -4.15
N LYS A 133 -11.25 -14.42 -3.63
CA LYS A 133 -11.44 -14.59 -2.18
C LYS A 133 -10.15 -14.99 -1.47
N HIS A 134 -9.38 -15.87 -2.09
CA HIS A 134 -8.11 -16.33 -1.55
C HIS A 134 -7.16 -15.15 -1.31
N TYR A 135 -6.90 -14.33 -2.33
CA TYR A 135 -5.97 -13.21 -2.21
C TYR A 135 -6.46 -12.09 -1.28
N ILE A 136 -7.77 -11.88 -1.20
CA ILE A 136 -8.34 -10.98 -0.18
C ILE A 136 -8.09 -11.54 1.22
N GLY A 137 -8.36 -12.82 1.44
CA GLY A 137 -8.10 -13.51 2.70
C GLY A 137 -6.61 -13.49 3.09
N GLU A 138 -5.75 -13.71 2.11
CA GLU A 138 -4.30 -13.63 2.26
C GLU A 138 -3.83 -12.25 2.73
N MET A 139 -4.36 -11.17 2.16
CA MET A 139 -4.04 -9.81 2.60
C MET A 139 -4.51 -9.54 4.04
N TYR A 140 -5.64 -10.10 4.47
CA TYR A 140 -6.05 -10.05 5.88
C TYR A 140 -5.05 -10.80 6.78
N PHE A 141 -4.62 -12.00 6.36
CA PHE A 141 -3.61 -12.77 7.07
C PHE A 141 -2.28 -12.00 7.18
N ILE A 142 -1.80 -11.45 6.07
CA ILE A 142 -0.57 -10.66 5.99
C ILE A 142 -0.60 -9.49 6.98
N ARG A 143 -1.71 -8.74 7.01
CA ARG A 143 -1.89 -7.62 7.92
C ARG A 143 -1.91 -8.09 9.39
N ALA A 144 -2.65 -9.14 9.69
CA ALA A 144 -2.73 -9.70 11.03
C ALA A 144 -1.38 -10.23 11.52
N TRP A 145 -0.63 -10.93 10.65
CA TRP A 145 0.71 -11.41 10.95
C TRP A 145 1.68 -10.28 11.29
N LYS A 146 1.62 -9.19 10.55
CA LYS A 146 2.46 -8.02 10.82
C LYS A 146 2.10 -7.35 12.14
N TYR A 147 0.82 -7.24 12.47
CA TYR A 147 0.39 -6.76 13.79
C TYR A 147 0.86 -7.69 14.90
N PHE A 148 0.79 -8.99 14.71
CA PHE A 148 1.30 -9.96 15.69
C PHE A 148 2.81 -9.79 15.93
N GLN A 149 3.60 -9.57 14.88
CA GLN A 149 5.03 -9.28 15.03
C GLN A 149 5.27 -8.00 15.83
N LYS A 150 4.51 -6.93 15.57
CA LYS A 150 4.61 -5.67 16.31
C LYS A 150 4.18 -5.83 17.77
N LEU A 151 3.09 -6.55 18.01
CA LEU A 151 2.61 -6.87 19.37
C LEU A 151 3.68 -7.62 20.18
N ARG A 152 4.34 -8.61 19.57
CA ARG A 152 5.43 -9.35 20.23
C ARG A 152 6.64 -8.48 20.57
N MET A 153 6.90 -7.44 19.76
CA MET A 153 8.07 -6.58 19.92
C MET A 153 7.83 -5.42 20.88
N TYR A 154 6.65 -4.81 20.83
CA TYR A 154 6.36 -3.56 21.54
C TYR A 154 5.31 -3.71 22.65
N GLY A 155 4.60 -4.82 22.71
CA GLY A 155 3.38 -4.95 23.53
C GLY A 155 2.21 -4.26 22.84
N ASP A 156 1.63 -3.24 23.47
CA ASP A 156 0.52 -2.49 22.89
C ASP A 156 0.94 -1.75 21.61
N TYR A 157 0.17 -1.96 20.55
CA TYR A 157 0.43 -1.34 19.26
C TYR A 157 -0.89 -0.81 18.66
N PRO A 158 -0.94 0.45 18.18
CA PRO A 158 -2.17 1.03 17.64
C PRO A 158 -2.62 0.31 16.36
N ILE A 159 -3.90 -0.04 16.31
CA ILE A 159 -4.51 -0.67 15.14
C ILE A 159 -5.05 0.43 14.23
N ILE A 160 -4.50 0.50 13.01
CA ILE A 160 -4.88 1.46 11.99
C ILE A 160 -5.54 0.69 10.85
N THR A 161 -6.80 1.00 10.56
CA THR A 161 -7.59 0.33 9.52
C THR A 161 -7.84 1.19 8.29
N GLU A 162 -7.44 2.46 8.35
CA GLU A 162 -7.60 3.43 7.26
C GLU A 162 -6.25 3.69 6.57
N VAL A 163 -6.32 4.21 5.35
CA VAL A 163 -5.13 4.69 4.63
C VAL A 163 -4.72 6.03 5.22
N LEU A 164 -3.53 6.08 5.82
CA LEU A 164 -2.93 7.28 6.38
C LEU A 164 -2.15 8.06 5.32
#